data_0fee39caeab8395bbc342dd51576b6d7
#
_entry.id   0fee39caeab8395bbc342dd51576b6d7
#
_cell.length_a   1.000
_cell.length_b   1.000
_cell.length_c   1.000
_cell.angle_alpha   90.00
_cell.angle_beta   90.00
_cell.angle_gamma   90.00
#
_symmetry.space_group_name_H-M   'P 1'
#
loop_
_entity.id
_entity.type
_entity.pdbx_description
1 polymer ?
#
loop_
_entity_poly.entity_id
_entity_poly.type
_entity_poly.pdbx_seq_one_letter_code
_entity_poly.pdbx_strand_id
1 'polypeptide(L)'
;MYKSFSNSNYLEHHGVKGQKWGVRRYQNEDGSLTPAGRERLKSKSSTAQSFVENIKNQTVSQCMTGAGEEFIAYAIATTMYVGILFGTAKLSEKANRNRKSKELEELNATKDIKSFDEAPKLKKKMSASESMKVTNPEYPSMGTTMNCTYCTTAMALREKGYDVKAGKLDDGTYSDDLFKATFNSPQVKMPRKQTPSSMLENLASNGEGSYGNLTVTWKLGGSHSVFWKVENGKTHIYDGQNGKEYTESNTMLNTFTQMMNMNQIRYNRLDNCDPTEYALAVVERVKK
;
A
#
# COMPACT_ATOMS: atom_id res chain seq x y z
N MET A 1 -47.02 3.96 -33.17
CA MET A 1 -45.70 4.46 -33.65
C MET A 1 -44.69 4.24 -32.53
N TYR A 2 -44.03 3.06 -32.51
CA TYR A 2 -43.08 2.67 -31.46
C TYR A 2 -41.69 3.08 -31.90
N LYS A 3 -41.01 3.94 -31.10
CA LYS A 3 -39.58 4.22 -31.26
C LYS A 3 -38.79 3.15 -30.53
N SER A 4 -38.06 2.31 -31.28
CA SER A 4 -37.08 1.39 -30.74
C SER A 4 -35.84 2.16 -30.28
N PHE A 5 -35.50 2.03 -29.01
CA PHE A 5 -34.18 2.45 -28.48
C PHE A 5 -33.19 1.35 -28.79
N SER A 6 -32.31 1.56 -29.75
CA SER A 6 -31.14 0.71 -29.96
C SER A 6 -30.06 1.05 -28.90
N ASN A 7 -29.87 0.13 -28.01
CA ASN A 7 -28.77 0.17 -27.03
C ASN A 7 -27.47 -0.24 -27.73
N SER A 8 -26.78 0.72 -28.35
CA SER A 8 -25.45 0.46 -28.90
C SER A 8 -24.40 0.71 -27.80
N ASN A 9 -23.97 -0.37 -27.15
CA ASN A 9 -22.75 -0.38 -26.36
C ASN A 9 -21.56 -0.20 -27.31
N TYR A 10 -21.25 1.03 -27.66
CA TYR A 10 -19.99 1.37 -28.33
C TYR A 10 -18.88 1.37 -27.26
N LEU A 11 -18.04 0.35 -27.31
CA LEU A 11 -16.71 0.39 -26.72
C LEU A 11 -15.85 1.35 -27.55
N GLU A 12 -15.74 2.60 -27.11
CA GLU A 12 -14.78 3.54 -27.67
C GLU A 12 -13.36 3.08 -27.34
N HIS A 13 -12.70 2.45 -28.30
CA HIS A 13 -11.28 2.16 -28.22
C HIS A 13 -10.50 3.41 -28.58
N HIS A 14 -9.93 4.09 -27.62
CA HIS A 14 -8.97 5.18 -27.83
C HIS A 14 -7.65 4.60 -28.36
N GLY A 15 -7.63 4.22 -29.64
CA GLY A 15 -6.44 3.80 -30.35
C GLY A 15 -5.51 4.99 -30.64
N VAL A 16 -4.20 4.78 -30.63
CA VAL A 16 -3.24 5.79 -31.08
C VAL A 16 -3.41 5.97 -32.60
N LYS A 17 -3.65 7.22 -33.06
CA LYS A 17 -3.88 7.55 -34.48
C LYS A 17 -2.74 6.99 -35.34
N GLY A 18 -3.07 6.14 -36.34
CA GLY A 18 -2.10 5.52 -37.23
C GLY A 18 -1.63 4.11 -36.86
N GLN A 19 -2.16 3.50 -35.80
CA GLN A 19 -1.81 2.12 -35.43
C GLN A 19 -2.79 1.14 -36.08
N LYS A 20 -2.26 0.17 -36.84
CA LYS A 20 -3.04 -0.94 -37.40
C LYS A 20 -3.50 -1.87 -36.29
N TRP A 21 -4.75 -2.36 -36.35
CA TRP A 21 -5.28 -3.38 -35.45
C TRP A 21 -4.39 -4.64 -35.45
N GLY A 22 -4.11 -5.17 -34.26
CA GLY A 22 -3.27 -6.38 -34.10
C GLY A 22 -1.76 -6.14 -34.03
N VAL A 23 -1.26 -4.92 -34.35
CA VAL A 23 0.19 -4.62 -34.27
C VAL A 23 0.53 -3.99 -32.93
N ARG A 24 1.30 -4.68 -32.11
CA ARG A 24 1.81 -4.15 -30.83
C ARG A 24 3.02 -3.26 -31.10
N ARG A 25 2.89 -1.97 -30.81
CA ARG A 25 3.95 -0.97 -31.07
C ARG A 25 5.28 -1.25 -30.31
N TYR A 26 5.19 -1.88 -29.14
CA TYR A 26 6.31 -2.04 -28.22
C TYR A 26 6.67 -3.50 -27.92
N GLN A 27 5.86 -4.45 -28.40
CA GLN A 27 6.09 -5.89 -28.21
C GLN A 27 5.87 -6.65 -29.53
N ASN A 28 6.72 -7.63 -29.81
CA ASN A 28 6.55 -8.61 -30.87
C ASN A 28 5.47 -9.64 -30.46
N GLU A 29 5.07 -10.50 -31.41
CA GLU A 29 4.09 -11.57 -31.16
C GLU A 29 4.54 -12.58 -30.11
N ASP A 30 5.86 -12.83 -30.03
CA ASP A 30 6.51 -13.69 -29.04
C ASP A 30 6.64 -13.04 -27.63
N GLY A 31 6.17 -11.82 -27.45
CA GLY A 31 6.26 -11.07 -26.19
C GLY A 31 7.57 -10.30 -26.00
N SER A 32 8.56 -10.45 -26.87
CA SER A 32 9.80 -9.68 -26.82
C SER A 32 9.57 -8.20 -27.17
N LEU A 33 10.45 -7.30 -26.68
CA LEU A 33 10.32 -5.87 -26.97
C LEU A 33 10.81 -5.53 -28.39
N THR A 34 10.00 -4.75 -29.10
CA THR A 34 10.46 -4.10 -30.34
C THR A 34 11.61 -3.13 -30.06
N PRO A 35 12.37 -2.66 -31.09
CA PRO A 35 13.37 -1.60 -30.92
C PRO A 35 12.79 -0.36 -30.22
N ALA A 36 11.60 0.08 -30.61
CA ALA A 36 10.90 1.20 -29.97
C ALA A 36 10.49 0.91 -28.52
N GLY A 37 10.17 -0.35 -28.19
CA GLY A 37 9.91 -0.80 -26.83
C GLY A 37 11.15 -0.75 -25.96
N ARG A 38 12.31 -1.18 -26.49
CA ARG A 38 13.61 -1.09 -25.81
C ARG A 38 14.07 0.34 -25.57
N GLU A 39 13.87 1.22 -26.55
CA GLU A 39 14.23 2.63 -26.43
C GLU A 39 13.38 3.37 -25.39
N ARG A 40 12.08 3.09 -25.37
CA ARG A 40 11.16 3.61 -24.33
C ARG A 40 11.53 3.10 -22.93
N LEU A 41 12.00 1.89 -22.80
CA LEU A 41 12.47 1.34 -21.53
C LEU A 41 13.75 2.03 -21.08
N LYS A 42 14.71 2.25 -22.01
CA LYS A 42 15.97 2.99 -21.74
C LYS A 42 15.70 4.43 -21.33
N SER A 43 14.78 5.15 -21.99
CA SER A 43 14.45 6.53 -21.62
C SER A 43 13.81 6.62 -20.24
N LYS A 44 12.97 5.67 -19.86
CA LYS A 44 12.41 5.58 -18.50
C LYS A 44 13.48 5.25 -17.45
N SER A 45 14.42 4.37 -17.78
CA SER A 45 15.54 4.02 -16.91
C SER A 45 16.48 5.23 -16.68
N SER A 46 16.80 6.01 -17.72
CA SER A 46 17.63 7.19 -17.58
C SER A 46 16.97 8.31 -16.75
N THR A 47 15.65 8.47 -16.89
CA THR A 47 14.87 9.43 -16.07
C THR A 47 14.84 8.99 -14.60
N ALA A 48 14.71 7.69 -14.33
CA ALA A 48 14.77 7.16 -12.98
C ALA A 48 16.18 7.32 -12.36
N GLN A 49 17.24 7.08 -13.15
CA GLN A 49 18.63 7.26 -12.69
C GLN A 49 18.96 8.73 -12.40
N SER A 50 18.55 9.66 -13.24
CA SER A 50 18.78 11.11 -13.01
C SER A 50 17.98 11.61 -11.79
N PHE A 51 16.81 11.04 -11.53
CA PHE A 51 16.02 11.35 -10.35
C PHE A 51 16.66 10.79 -9.06
N VAL A 52 17.17 9.55 -9.10
CA VAL A 52 17.93 8.95 -7.99
C VAL A 52 19.18 9.75 -7.67
N GLU A 53 19.88 10.23 -8.69
CA GLU A 53 21.07 11.08 -8.54
C GLU A 53 20.74 12.45 -7.96
N ASN A 54 19.64 13.07 -8.38
CA ASN A 54 19.11 14.31 -7.79
C ASN A 54 18.68 14.12 -6.32
N ILE A 55 18.03 13.00 -5.98
CA ILE A 55 17.68 12.69 -4.58
C ILE A 55 18.94 12.49 -3.76
N LYS A 56 19.94 11.74 -4.25
CA LYS A 56 21.22 11.55 -3.56
C LYS A 56 21.89 12.89 -3.28
N ASN A 57 21.96 13.77 -4.27
CA ASN A 57 22.60 15.06 -4.16
C ASN A 57 21.83 16.04 -3.23
N GLN A 58 20.51 16.03 -3.23
CA GLN A 58 19.69 16.79 -2.28
C GLN A 58 19.77 16.22 -0.86
N THR A 59 19.78 14.89 -0.70
CA THR A 59 19.86 14.22 0.60
C THR A 59 21.22 14.42 1.25
N VAL A 60 22.31 14.39 0.49
CA VAL A 60 23.65 14.69 1.01
C VAL A 60 23.72 16.14 1.53
N SER A 61 23.09 17.10 0.86
CA SER A 61 23.00 18.49 1.34
C SER A 61 22.16 18.63 2.62
N GLN A 62 21.13 17.80 2.82
CA GLN A 62 20.25 17.82 4.00
C GLN A 62 20.78 16.93 5.15
N CYS A 63 21.56 15.89 4.85
CA CYS A 63 22.21 15.03 5.86
C CYS A 63 23.28 15.76 6.69
N MET A 64 23.84 16.83 6.17
CA MET A 64 24.75 17.71 6.93
C MET A 64 24.05 18.40 8.12
N THR A 65 22.72 18.28 8.26
CA THR A 65 21.90 18.88 9.33
C THR A 65 21.28 17.89 10.31
N GLY A 66 21.78 16.66 10.42
CA GLY A 66 21.50 15.75 11.55
C GLY A 66 20.23 14.90 11.51
N ALA A 67 19.42 14.91 10.41
CA ALA A 67 18.19 14.11 10.29
C ALA A 67 18.31 12.93 9.29
N GLY A 68 19.53 12.52 8.94
CA GLY A 68 19.81 11.91 7.63
C GLY A 68 19.81 10.39 7.55
N GLU A 69 20.15 9.65 8.59
CA GLU A 69 20.45 8.21 8.45
C GLU A 69 19.20 7.35 8.18
N GLU A 70 18.07 7.66 8.80
CA GLU A 70 16.82 6.92 8.60
C GLU A 70 16.20 7.17 7.22
N PHE A 71 16.40 8.36 6.64
CA PHE A 71 15.86 8.72 5.33
C PHE A 71 16.63 8.02 4.20
N ILE A 72 17.93 7.79 4.37
CA ILE A 72 18.79 7.07 3.43
C ILE A 72 18.39 5.60 3.34
N ALA A 73 18.14 4.94 4.47
CA ALA A 73 17.70 3.54 4.49
C ALA A 73 16.36 3.35 3.77
N TYR A 74 15.41 4.27 3.97
CA TYR A 74 14.11 4.27 3.30
C TYR A 74 14.21 4.55 1.79
N ALA A 75 15.05 5.50 1.39
CA ALA A 75 15.29 5.83 -0.02
C ALA A 75 15.99 4.68 -0.77
N ILE A 76 16.94 3.99 -0.13
CA ILE A 76 17.64 2.83 -0.70
C ILE A 76 16.69 1.63 -0.85
N ALA A 77 15.88 1.33 0.16
CA ALA A 77 14.89 0.26 0.10
C ALA A 77 13.86 0.53 -1.02
N THR A 78 13.39 1.78 -1.14
CA THR A 78 12.46 2.20 -2.20
C THR A 78 13.11 2.15 -3.59
N THR A 79 14.39 2.47 -3.71
CA THR A 79 15.12 2.50 -4.98
C THR A 79 15.44 1.08 -5.50
N MET A 80 15.78 0.15 -4.63
CA MET A 80 15.93 -1.27 -4.98
C MET A 80 14.61 -1.86 -5.46
N TYR A 81 13.49 -1.49 -4.83
CA TYR A 81 12.14 -1.92 -5.21
C TYR A 81 11.71 -1.39 -6.59
N VAL A 82 12.02 -0.14 -6.90
CA VAL A 82 11.70 0.50 -8.19
C VAL A 82 12.46 -0.16 -9.35
N GLY A 83 13.71 -0.57 -9.15
CA GLY A 83 14.53 -1.23 -10.18
C GLY A 83 14.00 -2.59 -10.65
N ILE A 84 13.33 -3.32 -9.77
CA ILE A 84 12.77 -4.66 -10.06
C ILE A 84 11.39 -4.55 -10.72
N LEU A 85 10.61 -3.49 -10.45
CA LEU A 85 9.22 -3.34 -10.89
C LEU A 85 9.03 -2.88 -12.35
N PHE A 86 10.03 -2.30 -12.99
CA PHE A 86 9.87 -1.75 -14.35
C PHE A 86 10.01 -2.77 -15.49
N GLY A 87 10.33 -4.02 -15.21
CA GLY A 87 10.66 -5.02 -16.24
C GLY A 87 9.49 -5.78 -16.88
N THR A 88 8.30 -5.94 -16.23
CA THR A 88 7.32 -6.96 -16.66
C THR A 88 5.87 -6.63 -16.29
N ALA A 89 5.31 -5.53 -16.76
CA ALA A 89 4.23 -4.84 -16.04
C ALA A 89 2.76 -5.28 -16.18
N LYS A 90 2.30 -6.18 -17.02
CA LYS A 90 0.85 -6.50 -17.03
C LYS A 90 0.46 -7.99 -17.09
N LEU A 91 1.18 -8.83 -17.79
CA LEU A 91 0.94 -10.28 -17.73
C LEU A 91 1.40 -10.85 -16.38
N SER A 92 2.45 -10.25 -15.81
CA SER A 92 2.95 -10.59 -14.48
C SER A 92 1.99 -10.20 -13.35
N GLU A 93 1.19 -9.14 -13.49
CA GLU A 93 0.30 -8.69 -12.41
C GLU A 93 -0.78 -9.72 -12.08
N LYS A 94 -1.48 -10.28 -13.08
CA LYS A 94 -2.49 -11.31 -12.86
C LYS A 94 -1.89 -12.60 -12.30
N ALA A 95 -0.75 -13.03 -12.86
CA ALA A 95 -0.02 -14.20 -12.35
C ALA A 95 0.46 -13.97 -10.92
N ASN A 96 0.95 -12.76 -10.62
CA ASN A 96 1.41 -12.38 -9.29
C ASN A 96 0.25 -12.30 -8.29
N ARG A 97 -0.93 -11.77 -8.67
CA ARG A 97 -2.13 -11.79 -7.81
C ARG A 97 -2.57 -13.22 -7.49
N ASN A 98 -2.59 -14.11 -8.48
CA ASN A 98 -2.95 -15.52 -8.26
C ASN A 98 -1.94 -16.22 -7.32
N ARG A 99 -0.64 -15.95 -7.47
CA ARG A 99 0.40 -16.45 -6.57
C ARG A 99 0.18 -15.94 -5.14
N LYS A 100 -0.05 -14.65 -4.96
CA LYS A 100 -0.29 -14.05 -3.64
C LYS A 100 -1.58 -14.55 -2.98
N SER A 101 -2.63 -14.80 -3.76
CA SER A 101 -3.86 -15.44 -3.25
C SER A 101 -3.58 -16.84 -2.72
N LYS A 102 -2.81 -17.65 -3.48
CA LYS A 102 -2.42 -19.00 -3.04
C LYS A 102 -1.52 -18.97 -1.81
N GLU A 103 -0.55 -18.06 -1.75
CA GLU A 103 0.29 -17.84 -0.56
C GLU A 103 -0.55 -17.52 0.68
N LEU A 104 -1.58 -16.67 0.55
CA LEU A 104 -2.48 -16.36 1.65
C LEU A 104 -3.31 -17.55 2.10
N GLU A 105 -3.75 -18.42 1.18
CA GLU A 105 -4.42 -19.67 1.50
C GLU A 105 -3.50 -20.64 2.26
N GLU A 106 -2.25 -20.78 1.82
CA GLU A 106 -1.23 -21.60 2.49
C GLU A 106 -0.92 -21.06 3.90
N LEU A 107 -0.76 -19.73 4.04
CA LEU A 107 -0.59 -19.09 5.35
C LEU A 107 -1.80 -19.33 6.26
N ASN A 108 -3.03 -19.22 5.73
CA ASN A 108 -4.23 -19.48 6.51
C ASN A 108 -4.31 -20.95 6.98
N ALA A 109 -3.85 -21.90 6.17
CA ALA A 109 -3.82 -23.32 6.56
C ALA A 109 -2.77 -23.60 7.65
N THR A 110 -1.67 -22.84 7.68
CA THR A 110 -0.54 -23.04 8.61
C THR A 110 -0.45 -22.03 9.75
N LYS A 111 -1.43 -21.10 9.86
CA LYS A 111 -1.42 -20.02 10.85
C LYS A 111 -1.24 -20.51 12.29
N ASP A 112 -0.48 -19.74 13.07
CA ASP A 112 -0.20 -20.03 14.49
C ASP A 112 -1.45 -19.86 15.38
N ILE A 113 -2.26 -18.85 15.13
CA ILE A 113 -3.52 -18.58 15.84
C ILE A 113 -4.66 -19.21 15.03
N LYS A 114 -5.20 -20.33 15.50
CA LYS A 114 -6.15 -21.14 14.71
C LYS A 114 -7.53 -20.51 14.60
N SER A 115 -7.99 -19.81 15.65
CA SER A 115 -9.29 -19.15 15.68
C SER A 115 -9.24 -17.86 16.49
N PHE A 116 -10.28 -17.03 16.37
CA PHE A 116 -10.42 -15.80 17.18
C PHE A 116 -10.66 -16.10 18.66
N ASP A 117 -11.18 -17.28 19.01
CA ASP A 117 -11.35 -17.70 20.41
C ASP A 117 -9.99 -17.98 21.06
N GLU A 118 -9.03 -18.51 20.31
CA GLU A 118 -7.67 -18.77 20.76
C GLU A 118 -6.75 -17.53 20.68
N ALA A 119 -7.18 -16.49 19.99
CA ALA A 119 -6.39 -15.29 19.78
C ALA A 119 -6.17 -14.54 21.11
N PRO A 120 -4.92 -14.17 21.44
CA PRO A 120 -4.63 -13.41 22.66
C PRO A 120 -5.44 -12.12 22.71
N LYS A 121 -5.98 -11.80 23.88
CA LYS A 121 -6.74 -10.56 24.10
C LYS A 121 -5.88 -9.53 24.80
N LEU A 122 -6.05 -8.27 24.44
CA LEU A 122 -5.45 -7.15 25.15
C LEU A 122 -6.01 -7.09 26.59
N LYS A 123 -5.12 -7.03 27.57
CA LYS A 123 -5.51 -6.83 28.98
C LYS A 123 -6.08 -5.44 29.23
N LYS A 124 -5.64 -4.45 28.47
CA LYS A 124 -6.08 -3.05 28.52
C LYS A 124 -6.12 -2.50 27.10
N LYS A 125 -7.12 -1.69 26.80
CA LYS A 125 -7.18 -0.96 25.53
C LYS A 125 -5.95 -0.07 25.39
N MET A 126 -5.29 -0.14 24.22
CA MET A 126 -4.15 0.70 23.87
C MET A 126 -4.65 1.84 22.98
N SER A 127 -3.98 2.99 23.03
CA SER A 127 -4.14 4.01 22.00
C SER A 127 -3.58 3.52 20.65
N ALA A 128 -3.98 4.14 19.55
CA ALA A 128 -3.45 3.79 18.23
C ALA A 128 -1.94 4.04 18.16
N SER A 129 -1.44 5.10 18.80
CA SER A 129 -0.01 5.41 18.88
C SER A 129 0.79 4.35 19.68
N GLU A 130 0.26 3.87 20.82
CA GLU A 130 0.88 2.76 21.56
C GLU A 130 0.84 1.47 20.76
N SER A 131 -0.30 1.16 20.12
CA SER A 131 -0.49 0.00 19.27
C SER A 131 0.52 -0.03 18.12
N MET A 132 0.73 1.11 17.44
CA MET A 132 1.68 1.25 16.35
C MET A 132 3.09 0.82 16.73
N LYS A 133 3.58 1.26 17.91
CA LYS A 133 4.95 1.00 18.39
C LYS A 133 5.25 -0.48 18.63
N VAL A 134 4.23 -1.28 18.92
CA VAL A 134 4.37 -2.71 19.21
C VAL A 134 3.92 -3.62 18.07
N THR A 135 3.46 -3.02 16.96
CA THR A 135 2.93 -3.76 15.82
C THR A 135 4.01 -4.48 15.03
N ASN A 136 5.18 -3.86 14.82
CA ASN A 136 6.30 -4.40 14.05
C ASN A 136 7.63 -4.22 14.78
N PRO A 137 7.82 -4.86 15.94
CA PRO A 137 8.93 -4.55 16.86
C PRO A 137 10.31 -4.94 16.32
N GLU A 138 10.35 -5.78 15.29
CA GLU A 138 11.59 -6.26 14.67
C GLU A 138 12.04 -5.40 13.48
N TYR A 139 11.29 -4.34 13.13
CA TYR A 139 11.68 -3.45 12.02
C TYR A 139 13.05 -2.77 12.33
N PRO A 140 13.98 -2.70 11.35
CA PRO A 140 13.87 -3.04 9.93
C PRO A 140 14.50 -4.39 9.52
N SER A 141 14.32 -5.44 10.30
CA SER A 141 14.88 -6.77 9.97
C SER A 141 14.23 -7.42 8.74
N MET A 142 14.81 -8.53 8.28
CA MET A 142 14.28 -9.30 7.14
C MET A 142 12.82 -9.71 7.39
N GLY A 143 11.96 -9.55 6.37
CA GLY A 143 10.54 -9.84 6.45
C GLY A 143 9.69 -8.75 7.13
N THR A 144 10.30 -7.69 7.68
CA THR A 144 9.57 -6.61 8.36
C THR A 144 9.55 -5.30 7.58
N THR A 145 10.23 -5.23 6.43
CA THR A 145 10.31 -4.03 5.59
C THR A 145 9.30 -4.02 4.44
N MET A 146 8.61 -5.14 4.20
CA MET A 146 7.62 -5.29 3.11
C MET A 146 6.22 -5.67 3.63
N ASN A 147 6.04 -5.75 4.95
CA ASN A 147 4.83 -6.23 5.60
C ASN A 147 3.82 -5.12 5.99
N CYS A 148 3.82 -3.98 5.32
CA CYS A 148 2.98 -2.82 5.67
C CYS A 148 1.47 -3.15 5.76
N THR A 149 0.95 -4.02 4.89
CA THR A 149 -0.44 -4.47 4.94
C THR A 149 -0.73 -5.38 6.14
N TYR A 150 0.24 -6.20 6.56
CA TYR A 150 0.15 -7.02 7.76
C TYR A 150 0.18 -6.16 9.02
N CYS A 151 1.00 -5.10 9.03
CA CYS A 151 1.03 -4.10 10.10
C CYS A 151 -0.32 -3.42 10.27
N THR A 152 -0.95 -2.99 9.17
CA THR A 152 -2.28 -2.38 9.21
C THR A 152 -3.34 -3.37 9.68
N THR A 153 -3.26 -4.65 9.28
CA THR A 153 -4.15 -5.70 9.78
C THR A 153 -3.97 -5.93 11.29
N ALA A 154 -2.74 -5.98 11.77
CA ALA A 154 -2.45 -6.14 13.20
C ALA A 154 -3.00 -4.96 14.02
N MET A 155 -2.82 -3.72 13.55
CA MET A 155 -3.39 -2.53 14.20
C MET A 155 -4.92 -2.59 14.25
N ALA A 156 -5.58 -2.97 13.15
CA ALA A 156 -7.03 -3.12 13.12
C ALA A 156 -7.53 -4.21 14.08
N LEU A 157 -6.83 -5.33 14.19
CA LEU A 157 -7.15 -6.38 15.16
C LEU A 157 -6.92 -5.91 16.62
N ARG A 158 -5.90 -5.08 16.87
CA ARG A 158 -5.66 -4.50 18.20
C ARG A 158 -6.77 -3.52 18.60
N GLU A 159 -7.31 -2.74 17.67
CA GLU A 159 -8.53 -1.92 17.92
C GLU A 159 -9.74 -2.78 18.29
N LYS A 160 -9.83 -4.01 17.77
CA LYS A 160 -10.85 -5.00 18.12
C LYS A 160 -10.52 -5.82 19.37
N GLY A 161 -9.43 -5.50 20.08
CA GLY A 161 -9.06 -6.06 21.38
C GLY A 161 -8.16 -7.29 21.34
N TYR A 162 -7.56 -7.63 20.20
CA TYR A 162 -6.62 -8.76 20.09
C TYR A 162 -5.17 -8.32 20.31
N ASP A 163 -4.40 -9.10 21.07
CA ASP A 163 -2.98 -8.83 21.34
C ASP A 163 -2.08 -9.55 20.35
N VAL A 164 -1.96 -8.99 19.16
CA VAL A 164 -1.22 -9.57 18.03
C VAL A 164 -0.22 -8.57 17.47
N LYS A 165 0.85 -9.05 16.85
CA LYS A 165 1.81 -8.26 16.05
C LYS A 165 1.73 -8.66 14.58
N ALA A 166 2.29 -7.87 13.70
CA ALA A 166 2.37 -8.20 12.27
C ALA A 166 3.27 -9.42 12.04
N GLY A 167 2.83 -10.29 11.16
CA GLY A 167 3.66 -11.36 10.63
C GLY A 167 4.73 -10.84 9.68
N LYS A 168 5.71 -11.69 9.36
CA LYS A 168 6.78 -11.38 8.40
C LYS A 168 6.31 -11.58 6.96
N LEU A 169 6.83 -10.76 6.07
CA LEU A 169 6.57 -10.85 4.62
C LEU A 169 7.78 -10.33 3.85
N ASP A 170 8.40 -11.20 3.05
CA ASP A 170 9.61 -10.85 2.28
C ASP A 170 9.30 -10.12 0.97
N ASP A 171 8.07 -10.24 0.47
CA ASP A 171 7.63 -9.67 -0.80
C ASP A 171 6.22 -9.09 -0.63
N GLY A 172 6.03 -7.81 -0.90
CA GLY A 172 4.79 -7.08 -0.67
C GLY A 172 3.52 -7.77 -1.22
N THR A 173 2.36 -7.41 -0.70
CA THR A 173 1.06 -7.90 -1.18
C THR A 173 0.15 -6.76 -1.63
N TYR A 174 -0.86 -7.06 -2.42
CA TYR A 174 -1.85 -6.08 -2.85
C TYR A 174 -2.85 -5.78 -1.73
N SER A 175 -2.94 -4.52 -1.33
CA SER A 175 -3.79 -4.11 -0.21
C SER A 175 -5.28 -4.38 -0.45
N ASP A 176 -5.79 -4.18 -1.68
CA ASP A 176 -7.19 -4.43 -2.03
C ASP A 176 -7.55 -5.93 -1.92
N ASP A 177 -6.67 -6.82 -2.36
CA ASP A 177 -6.87 -8.26 -2.26
C ASP A 177 -6.80 -8.73 -0.80
N LEU A 178 -5.82 -8.20 -0.03
CA LEU A 178 -5.66 -8.58 1.37
C LEU A 178 -6.82 -8.12 2.23
N PHE A 179 -7.23 -6.84 2.16
CA PHE A 179 -8.32 -6.32 3.01
C PHE A 179 -9.68 -6.85 2.59
N LYS A 180 -9.86 -7.27 1.34
CA LYS A 180 -11.00 -8.05 0.91
C LYS A 180 -11.01 -9.44 1.55
N ALA A 181 -9.87 -10.12 1.60
CA ALA A 181 -9.77 -11.45 2.23
C ALA A 181 -9.90 -11.38 3.76
N THR A 182 -9.22 -10.43 4.42
CA THR A 182 -9.11 -10.36 5.89
C THR A 182 -10.30 -9.69 6.57
N PHE A 183 -11.02 -8.77 5.90
CA PHE A 183 -12.13 -8.01 6.48
C PHE A 183 -13.36 -7.90 5.59
N ASN A 184 -13.40 -8.54 4.43
CA ASN A 184 -14.43 -8.31 3.41
C ASN A 184 -14.61 -6.82 3.05
N SER A 185 -13.57 -6.01 3.27
CA SER A 185 -13.64 -4.56 3.09
C SER A 185 -13.26 -4.17 1.66
N PRO A 186 -14.17 -3.53 0.90
CA PRO A 186 -13.86 -3.04 -0.43
C PRO A 186 -12.90 -1.84 -0.34
N GLN A 187 -12.02 -1.72 -1.34
CA GLN A 187 -11.17 -0.56 -1.46
C GLN A 187 -11.91 0.60 -2.14
N VAL A 188 -11.92 1.76 -1.49
CA VAL A 188 -12.52 3.00 -1.98
C VAL A 188 -11.44 3.91 -2.56
N LYS A 189 -11.67 4.42 -3.77
CA LYS A 189 -10.79 5.44 -4.38
C LYS A 189 -11.17 6.82 -3.87
N MET A 190 -10.18 7.59 -3.43
CA MET A 190 -10.39 8.99 -3.10
C MET A 190 -10.52 9.85 -4.37
N PRO A 191 -11.16 11.02 -4.28
CA PRO A 191 -11.19 11.99 -5.37
C PRO A 191 -9.78 12.32 -5.88
N ARG A 192 -9.65 12.69 -7.14
CA ARG A 192 -8.37 13.16 -7.70
C ARG A 192 -8.04 14.56 -7.20
N LYS A 193 -6.77 14.96 -7.33
CA LYS A 193 -6.26 16.27 -6.93
C LYS A 193 -6.43 16.56 -5.43
N GLN A 194 -6.21 15.54 -4.59
CA GLN A 194 -6.21 15.71 -3.15
C GLN A 194 -5.05 16.62 -2.72
N THR A 195 -5.32 17.45 -1.72
CA THR A 195 -4.29 18.04 -0.87
C THR A 195 -4.12 17.18 0.39
N PRO A 196 -3.03 17.32 1.16
CA PRO A 196 -2.90 16.63 2.45
C PRO A 196 -4.10 16.86 3.36
N SER A 197 -4.56 18.10 3.52
CA SER A 197 -5.72 18.43 4.36
C SER A 197 -7.01 17.78 3.83
N SER A 198 -7.31 17.90 2.53
CA SER A 198 -8.53 17.31 1.97
C SER A 198 -8.53 15.77 2.03
N MET A 199 -7.36 15.13 2.01
CA MET A 199 -7.23 13.70 2.25
C MET A 199 -7.61 13.35 3.69
N LEU A 200 -7.11 14.08 4.68
CA LEU A 200 -7.46 13.87 6.08
C LEU A 200 -8.94 14.15 6.35
N GLU A 201 -9.49 15.24 5.79
CA GLU A 201 -10.91 15.59 5.89
C GLU A 201 -11.81 14.50 5.29
N ASN A 202 -11.43 13.94 4.14
CA ASN A 202 -12.13 12.80 3.51
C ASN A 202 -12.19 11.58 4.44
N LEU A 203 -11.10 11.25 5.12
CA LEU A 203 -11.09 10.16 6.09
C LEU A 203 -11.91 10.52 7.33
N ALA A 204 -11.80 11.76 7.84
CA ALA A 204 -12.56 12.24 8.99
C ALA A 204 -14.07 12.21 8.77
N SER A 205 -14.53 12.38 7.51
CA SER A 205 -15.96 12.30 7.17
C SER A 205 -16.58 10.93 7.43
N ASN A 206 -15.80 9.90 7.69
CA ASN A 206 -16.29 8.58 8.13
C ASN A 206 -16.79 8.58 9.58
N GLY A 207 -16.52 9.63 10.36
CA GLY A 207 -17.00 9.83 11.72
C GLY A 207 -16.00 9.42 12.80
N GLU A 208 -16.26 9.89 14.03
CA GLU A 208 -15.43 9.63 15.21
C GLU A 208 -15.28 8.12 15.47
N GLY A 209 -14.06 7.69 15.80
CA GLY A 209 -13.72 6.30 16.08
C GLY A 209 -13.58 5.40 14.85
N SER A 210 -13.89 5.89 13.63
CA SER A 210 -13.66 5.11 12.42
C SER A 210 -12.18 4.94 12.14
N TYR A 211 -11.80 3.79 11.58
CA TYR A 211 -10.43 3.47 11.24
C TYR A 211 -10.33 2.51 10.06
N GLY A 212 -9.14 2.40 9.53
CA GLY A 212 -8.89 1.47 8.43
C GLY A 212 -7.51 1.55 7.82
N ASN A 213 -7.43 1.08 6.58
CA ASN A 213 -6.24 1.12 5.75
C ASN A 213 -6.26 2.33 4.82
N LEU A 214 -5.15 3.04 4.73
CA LEU A 214 -4.87 4.02 3.68
C LEU A 214 -3.78 3.45 2.78
N THR A 215 -4.12 3.21 1.52
CA THR A 215 -3.15 2.81 0.49
C THR A 215 -2.69 4.04 -0.26
N VAL A 216 -1.40 4.32 -0.14
CA VAL A 216 -0.73 5.39 -0.88
C VAL A 216 0.10 4.78 -2.00
N THR A 217 0.07 5.41 -3.17
CA THR A 217 0.94 5.06 -4.29
C THR A 217 2.05 6.09 -4.38
N TRP A 218 3.30 5.66 -4.48
CA TRP A 218 4.42 6.58 -4.60
C TRP A 218 4.53 7.17 -6.00
N LYS A 219 5.02 8.39 -6.13
CA LYS A 219 5.27 9.04 -7.44
C LYS A 219 6.22 8.24 -8.34
N LEU A 220 7.14 7.50 -7.73
CA LEU A 220 8.15 6.68 -8.42
C LEU A 220 7.71 5.24 -8.69
N GLY A 221 6.53 4.87 -8.27
CA GLY A 221 6.00 3.50 -8.34
C GLY A 221 6.06 2.79 -7.00
N GLY A 222 5.32 1.69 -6.91
CA GLY A 222 5.07 1.00 -5.66
C GLY A 222 3.98 1.66 -4.83
N SER A 223 3.62 1.00 -3.73
CA SER A 223 2.58 1.48 -2.81
C SER A 223 2.94 1.15 -1.37
N HIS A 224 2.31 1.85 -0.45
CA HIS A 224 2.46 1.61 0.99
C HIS A 224 1.09 1.60 1.65
N SER A 225 0.97 0.84 2.71
CA SER A 225 -0.24 0.65 3.50
C SER A 225 0.00 1.19 4.89
N VAL A 226 -0.83 2.15 5.32
CA VAL A 226 -0.75 2.72 6.66
C VAL A 226 -2.12 2.69 7.32
N PHE A 227 -2.15 2.65 8.64
CA PHE A 227 -3.39 2.68 9.41
C PHE A 227 -3.85 4.12 9.59
N TRP A 228 -5.12 4.40 9.37
CA TRP A 228 -5.74 5.68 9.70
C TRP A 228 -6.82 5.51 10.75
N LYS A 229 -7.02 6.53 11.57
CA LYS A 229 -8.08 6.58 12.59
C LYS A 229 -8.55 8.00 12.80
N VAL A 230 -9.85 8.16 13.04
CA VAL A 230 -10.44 9.44 13.42
C VAL A 230 -10.54 9.52 14.94
N GLU A 231 -9.89 10.51 15.52
CA GLU A 231 -9.83 10.75 16.96
C GLU A 231 -10.01 12.26 17.24
N ASN A 232 -10.98 12.63 18.08
CA ASN A 232 -11.33 14.02 18.36
C ASN A 232 -11.67 14.84 17.09
N GLY A 233 -12.40 14.22 16.16
CA GLY A 233 -12.80 14.82 14.89
C GLY A 233 -11.69 15.00 13.88
N LYS A 234 -10.48 14.52 14.13
CA LYS A 234 -9.31 14.63 13.25
C LYS A 234 -8.80 13.25 12.81
N THR A 235 -8.31 13.18 11.60
CA THR A 235 -7.65 11.97 11.11
C THR A 235 -6.19 11.95 11.51
N HIS A 236 -5.79 10.86 12.12
CA HIS A 236 -4.40 10.51 12.39
C HIS A 236 -3.99 9.35 11.49
N ILE A 237 -2.75 9.36 11.00
CA ILE A 237 -2.19 8.28 10.19
C ILE A 237 -1.04 7.67 10.97
N TYR A 238 -1.07 6.35 11.12
CA TYR A 238 -0.10 5.57 11.88
C TYR A 238 0.57 4.57 10.95
N ASP A 239 1.89 4.67 10.82
CA ASP A 239 2.67 3.69 10.07
C ASP A 239 3.15 2.59 11.01
N GLY A 240 2.37 1.54 11.13
CA GLY A 240 2.69 0.39 11.98
C GLY A 240 3.92 -0.38 11.52
N GLN A 241 4.43 -0.13 10.31
CA GLN A 241 5.65 -0.78 9.84
C GLN A 241 6.90 -0.15 10.44
N ASN A 242 6.98 1.18 10.46
CA ASN A 242 8.18 1.93 10.90
C ASN A 242 7.97 2.72 12.20
N GLY A 243 6.78 2.66 12.80
CA GLY A 243 6.47 3.30 14.08
C GLY A 243 6.31 4.82 14.00
N LYS A 244 5.97 5.39 12.83
CA LYS A 244 5.80 6.84 12.63
C LYS A 244 4.33 7.23 12.57
N GLU A 245 4.02 8.37 13.22
CA GLU A 245 2.71 9.00 13.19
C GLU A 245 2.75 10.26 12.32
N TYR A 246 1.73 10.46 11.47
CA TYR A 246 1.58 11.59 10.59
C TYR A 246 0.26 12.32 10.90
N THR A 247 0.37 13.55 11.39
CA THR A 247 -0.76 14.42 11.74
C THR A 247 -0.61 15.78 11.08
N GLU A 248 -1.70 16.57 11.00
CA GLU A 248 -1.65 17.93 10.43
C GLU A 248 -0.61 18.84 11.11
N SER A 249 -0.45 18.70 12.42
CA SER A 249 0.53 19.46 13.21
C SER A 249 1.98 18.99 13.04
N ASN A 250 2.20 17.89 12.31
CA ASN A 250 3.47 17.21 12.20
C ASN A 250 4.09 17.47 10.82
N THR A 251 5.31 18.04 10.77
CA THR A 251 6.06 18.24 9.53
C THR A 251 6.30 16.97 8.74
N MET A 252 6.25 15.80 9.39
CA MET A 252 6.39 14.50 8.75
C MET A 252 5.25 14.19 7.77
N LEU A 253 4.01 14.70 8.02
CA LEU A 253 2.91 14.56 7.07
C LEU A 253 3.26 15.20 5.72
N ASN A 254 3.84 16.40 5.72
CA ASN A 254 4.22 17.09 4.50
C ASN A 254 5.27 16.29 3.73
N THR A 255 6.29 15.77 4.39
CA THR A 255 7.33 14.93 3.76
C THR A 255 6.72 13.65 3.19
N PHE A 256 5.85 12.98 3.94
CA PHE A 256 5.14 11.77 3.52
C PHE A 256 4.30 12.03 2.26
N THR A 257 3.50 13.09 2.28
CA THR A 257 2.60 13.43 1.16
C THR A 257 3.33 13.96 -0.08
N GLN A 258 4.50 14.60 0.08
CA GLN A 258 5.33 15.01 -1.06
C GLN A 258 5.77 13.83 -1.93
N MET A 259 5.97 12.65 -1.36
CA MET A 259 6.34 11.44 -2.09
C MET A 259 5.14 10.73 -2.72
N MET A 260 3.91 11.04 -2.30
CA MET A 260 2.70 10.36 -2.73
C MET A 260 2.20 10.87 -4.08
N ASN A 261 1.62 9.98 -4.86
CA ASN A 261 0.77 10.33 -5.98
C ASN A 261 -0.65 10.63 -5.47
N MET A 262 -0.93 11.91 -5.19
CA MET A 262 -2.20 12.36 -4.61
C MET A 262 -3.43 12.07 -5.49
N ASN A 263 -3.25 11.61 -6.74
CA ASN A 263 -4.33 11.17 -7.63
C ASN A 263 -4.65 9.67 -7.52
N GLN A 264 -3.87 8.92 -6.74
CA GLN A 264 -3.97 7.46 -6.64
C GLN A 264 -4.05 6.98 -5.18
N ILE A 265 -4.75 7.73 -4.35
CA ILE A 265 -4.99 7.37 -2.95
C ILE A 265 -6.25 6.52 -2.88
N ARG A 266 -6.19 5.47 -2.06
CA ARG A 266 -7.31 4.58 -1.80
C ARG A 266 -7.36 4.26 -0.31
N TYR A 267 -8.53 3.90 0.19
CA TYR A 267 -8.67 3.46 1.58
C TYR A 267 -9.66 2.31 1.70
N ASN A 268 -9.54 1.57 2.80
CA ASN A 268 -10.52 0.61 3.26
C ASN A 268 -11.00 1.05 4.64
N ARG A 269 -12.27 0.88 4.92
CA ARG A 269 -12.83 1.08 6.26
C ARG A 269 -12.90 -0.28 6.96
N LEU A 270 -12.31 -0.40 8.16
CA LEU A 270 -12.17 -1.67 8.87
C LEU A 270 -12.89 -1.72 10.22
N ASP A 271 -13.29 -0.56 10.76
CA ASP A 271 -14.03 -0.46 12.04
C ASP A 271 -15.38 -1.15 11.98
N ASN A 272 -16.07 -1.04 10.86
CA ASN A 272 -17.40 -1.60 10.60
C ASN A 272 -17.39 -2.99 9.94
N CYS A 273 -16.24 -3.63 9.86
CA CYS A 273 -16.06 -4.96 9.28
C CYS A 273 -15.61 -5.95 10.34
N ASP A 274 -16.19 -7.16 10.36
CA ASP A 274 -15.68 -8.25 11.17
C ASP A 274 -14.48 -8.90 10.46
N PRO A 275 -13.40 -9.20 11.21
CA PRO A 275 -12.27 -9.88 10.63
C PRO A 275 -12.61 -11.32 10.30
N THR A 276 -12.15 -11.78 9.15
CA THR A 276 -12.22 -13.18 8.75
C THR A 276 -11.06 -13.98 9.34
N GLU A 277 -11.10 -15.29 9.26
CA GLU A 277 -10.00 -16.16 9.68
C GLU A 277 -8.67 -15.87 8.96
N TYR A 278 -8.72 -15.30 7.74
CA TYR A 278 -7.52 -14.87 7.02
C TYR A 278 -6.77 -13.74 7.71
N ALA A 279 -7.44 -12.93 8.55
CA ALA A 279 -6.77 -11.91 9.33
C ALA A 279 -5.77 -12.50 10.34
N LEU A 280 -6.03 -13.71 10.84
CA LEU A 280 -5.13 -14.42 11.74
C LEU A 280 -3.92 -15.04 11.01
N ALA A 281 -4.01 -15.26 9.71
CA ALA A 281 -2.92 -15.81 8.92
C ALA A 281 -1.73 -14.82 8.74
N VAL A 282 -1.99 -13.52 8.85
CA VAL A 282 -1.01 -12.46 8.60
C VAL A 282 -0.51 -11.79 9.88
N VAL A 283 -0.85 -12.34 11.04
CA VAL A 283 -0.42 -11.84 12.34
C VAL A 283 0.16 -12.96 13.20
N GLU A 284 0.92 -12.59 14.19
CA GLU A 284 1.58 -13.49 15.14
C GLU A 284 1.24 -13.10 16.58
N ARG A 285 1.39 -14.07 17.50
CA ARG A 285 1.34 -13.80 18.94
C ARG A 285 2.46 -12.85 19.33
N VAL A 286 2.17 -11.91 20.21
CA VAL A 286 3.23 -11.13 20.86
C VAL A 286 3.98 -12.09 21.79
N LYS A 287 5.25 -12.35 21.49
CA LYS A 287 6.11 -13.14 22.40
C LYS A 287 6.35 -12.32 23.67
N LYS A 288 6.11 -12.92 24.82
CA LYS A 288 6.40 -12.33 26.12
C LYS A 288 7.89 -12.41 26.42
#